data_1dd1a2547b1eb40ee8e8a7f25b67f9ec
#
_entry.id   1dd1a2547b1eb40ee8e8a7f25b67f9ec
#
_cell.length_a   1.000
_cell.length_b   1.000
_cell.length_c   1.000
_cell.angle_alpha   90.00
_cell.angle_beta   90.00
_cell.angle_gamma   90.00
#
_symmetry.space_group_name_H-M   'P 1'
#
loop_
_entity.id
_entity.type
_entity.pdbx_description
1 polymer ?
#
loop_
_entity_poly.entity_id
_entity_poly.type
_entity_poly.pdbx_seq_one_letter_code
_entity_poly.pdbx_strand_id
1 'polypeptide(L)'
;MQTGKYKAVVFDLDGTAVNSHYNIDALQMTCIELLDREATDEELKITYGMTAVNAMRYLGVPEDQLETFGNRWLEHIMRLAKHATLFDGIYPTMCRMHEAGIQLGINTSRRDNELGDLHHYIREPFLELCSVIVTCDKVSNPKPAPDSMLYYCEQTGLAPAQVLFVGDSEFDASCAQNAGCDFALATWGCFFPDQIPAQYKPQTPQELLEIVGIK
;
A
#
# COMPACT_ATOMS: atom_id res chain seq x y z
N MET A 1 5.19 -20.60 -21.93
CA MET A 1 3.80 -20.09 -21.76
C MET A 1 3.45 -20.20 -20.29
N GLN A 2 3.09 -19.08 -19.65
CA GLN A 2 2.69 -19.05 -18.26
C GLN A 2 1.42 -19.87 -18.06
N THR A 3 1.49 -20.96 -17.30
CA THR A 3 0.35 -21.85 -16.99
C THR A 3 -0.36 -21.47 -15.69
N GLY A 4 0.11 -20.42 -15.00
CA GLY A 4 -0.44 -19.98 -13.71
C GLY A 4 -1.76 -19.20 -13.86
N LYS A 5 -2.56 -19.21 -12.79
CA LYS A 5 -3.82 -18.45 -12.66
C LYS A 5 -3.57 -16.95 -12.84
N TYR A 6 -2.56 -16.40 -12.16
CA TYR A 6 -2.27 -14.98 -12.13
C TYR A 6 -1.35 -14.57 -13.29
N LYS A 7 -1.70 -13.47 -13.93
CA LYS A 7 -0.92 -12.80 -14.98
C LYS A 7 -0.26 -11.53 -14.46
N ALA A 8 -0.80 -10.99 -13.38
CA ALA A 8 -0.25 -9.82 -12.72
C ALA A 8 -0.31 -9.93 -11.20
N VAL A 9 0.63 -9.26 -10.54
CA VAL A 9 0.64 -9.00 -9.10
C VAL A 9 0.72 -7.50 -8.90
N VAL A 10 -0.25 -6.96 -8.17
CA VAL A 10 -0.30 -5.55 -7.78
C VAL A 10 0.00 -5.46 -6.30
N PHE A 11 0.95 -4.61 -5.92
CA PHE A 11 1.31 -4.40 -4.53
C PHE A 11 0.73 -3.08 -4.02
N ASP A 12 0.20 -3.07 -2.81
CA ASP A 12 0.16 -1.84 -2.06
C ASP A 12 1.58 -1.38 -1.72
N LEU A 13 1.73 -0.14 -1.30
CA LEU A 13 3.03 0.45 -1.05
C LEU A 13 3.40 0.43 0.43
N ASP A 14 2.67 1.21 1.24
CA ASP A 14 2.95 1.44 2.65
C ASP A 14 2.49 0.26 3.52
N GLY A 15 3.41 -0.37 4.25
CA GLY A 15 3.10 -1.59 5.00
C GLY A 15 3.17 -2.88 4.18
N THR A 16 3.30 -2.79 2.86
CA THR A 16 3.36 -3.94 1.96
C THR A 16 4.70 -4.05 1.24
N ALA A 17 5.00 -3.13 0.34
CA ALA A 17 6.31 -3.09 -0.34
C ALA A 17 7.31 -2.27 0.47
N VAL A 18 6.90 -1.14 1.03
CA VAL A 18 7.71 -0.19 1.79
C VAL A 18 7.41 -0.30 3.28
N ASN A 19 8.47 -0.49 4.07
CA ASN A 19 8.39 -0.33 5.52
C ASN A 19 8.36 1.17 5.85
N SER A 20 7.17 1.70 5.97
CA SER A 20 6.88 3.10 6.24
C SER A 20 6.27 3.33 7.62
N HIS A 21 6.57 2.46 8.60
CA HIS A 21 6.06 2.58 9.97
C HIS A 21 6.42 3.92 10.64
N TYR A 22 7.46 4.60 10.16
CA TYR A 22 7.78 5.97 10.58
C TYR A 22 6.63 6.98 10.33
N ASN A 23 5.67 6.66 9.47
CA ASN A 23 4.46 7.47 9.28
C ASN A 23 3.60 7.52 10.54
N ILE A 24 3.60 6.45 11.32
CA ILE A 24 2.91 6.38 12.63
C ILE A 24 3.56 7.36 13.61
N ASP A 25 4.89 7.36 13.68
CA ASP A 25 5.63 8.27 14.55
C ASP A 25 5.39 9.73 14.14
N ALA A 26 5.40 10.01 12.84
CA ALA A 26 5.10 11.32 12.29
C ALA A 26 3.68 11.79 12.65
N LEU A 27 2.70 10.88 12.56
CA LEU A 27 1.32 11.19 12.92
C LEU A 27 1.17 11.46 14.41
N GLN A 28 1.79 10.62 15.26
CA GLN A 28 1.80 10.83 16.71
C GLN A 28 2.38 12.19 17.11
N MET A 29 3.52 12.54 16.50
CA MET A 29 4.14 13.86 16.74
C MET A 29 3.19 15.00 16.37
N THR A 30 2.43 14.86 15.27
CA THR A 30 1.49 15.88 14.82
C THR A 30 0.27 15.98 15.73
N CYS A 31 -0.24 14.86 16.24
CA CYS A 31 -1.32 14.84 17.22
C CYS A 31 -0.95 15.53 18.50
N ILE A 32 0.25 15.27 19.03
CA ILE A 32 0.76 15.94 20.24
C ILE A 32 0.85 17.45 20.02
N GLU A 33 1.38 17.88 18.87
CA GLU A 33 1.64 19.29 18.61
C GLU A 33 0.37 20.09 18.31
N LEU A 34 -0.57 19.56 17.56
CA LEU A 34 -1.73 20.30 17.05
C LEU A 34 -3.06 19.97 17.73
N LEU A 35 -3.18 18.78 18.34
CA LEU A 35 -4.39 18.37 19.05
C LEU A 35 -4.20 18.38 20.58
N ASP A 36 -2.99 18.68 21.05
CA ASP A 36 -2.62 18.64 22.48
C ASP A 36 -2.98 17.30 23.15
N ARG A 37 -2.87 16.19 22.38
CA ARG A 37 -3.12 14.83 22.86
C ARG A 37 -2.25 13.81 22.15
N GLU A 38 -1.98 12.71 22.82
CA GLU A 38 -1.48 11.50 22.18
C GLU A 38 -2.62 10.75 21.49
N ALA A 39 -2.39 10.25 20.28
CA ALA A 39 -3.24 9.24 19.69
C ALA A 39 -2.91 7.88 20.32
N THR A 40 -3.91 7.03 20.52
CA THR A 40 -3.69 5.68 21.02
C THR A 40 -3.01 4.80 19.97
N ASP A 41 -2.31 3.75 20.41
CA ASP A 41 -1.71 2.79 19.50
C ASP A 41 -2.73 2.18 18.53
N GLU A 42 -3.97 1.99 18.98
CA GLU A 42 -5.06 1.47 18.16
C GLU A 42 -5.49 2.49 17.10
N GLU A 43 -5.67 3.77 17.46
CA GLU A 43 -5.98 4.84 16.52
C GLU A 43 -4.90 4.94 15.43
N LEU A 44 -3.62 4.92 15.83
CA LEU A 44 -2.50 5.00 14.89
C LEU A 44 -2.46 3.81 13.92
N LYS A 45 -2.69 2.60 14.42
CA LYS A 45 -2.71 1.38 13.58
C LYS A 45 -3.91 1.35 12.64
N ILE A 46 -5.09 1.81 13.09
CA ILE A 46 -6.30 1.88 12.26
C ILE A 46 -6.14 2.91 11.14
N THR A 47 -5.49 4.04 11.42
CA THR A 47 -5.25 5.09 10.41
C THR A 47 -4.21 4.72 9.36
N TYR A 48 -3.36 3.73 9.67
CA TYR A 48 -2.35 3.26 8.73
C TYR A 48 -3.01 2.57 7.51
N GLY A 49 -2.67 3.01 6.32
CA GLY A 49 -3.33 2.57 5.07
C GLY A 49 -4.53 3.41 4.63
N MET A 50 -5.05 4.31 5.48
CA MET A 50 -6.05 5.30 5.06
C MET A 50 -5.42 6.38 4.17
N THR A 51 -6.28 7.07 3.38
CA THR A 51 -5.87 8.36 2.80
C THR A 51 -5.66 9.36 3.93
N ALA A 52 -4.72 10.31 3.75
CA ALA A 52 -4.39 11.30 4.78
C ALA A 52 -5.62 12.03 5.33
N VAL A 53 -6.55 12.44 4.45
CA VAL A 53 -7.79 13.14 4.85
C VAL A 53 -8.68 12.26 5.74
N ASN A 54 -8.82 10.96 5.40
CA ASN A 54 -9.64 10.05 6.19
C ASN A 54 -8.99 9.76 7.55
N ALA A 55 -7.68 9.60 7.60
CA ALA A 55 -6.93 9.43 8.85
C ALA A 55 -7.10 10.64 9.79
N MET A 56 -6.95 11.86 9.25
CA MET A 56 -7.16 13.08 10.02
C MET A 56 -8.58 13.21 10.58
N ARG A 57 -9.59 12.92 9.76
CA ARG A 57 -11.00 12.91 10.20
C ARG A 57 -11.26 11.86 11.28
N TYR A 58 -10.70 10.67 11.12
CA TYR A 58 -10.81 9.60 12.11
C TYR A 58 -10.23 10.02 13.47
N LEU A 59 -9.11 10.76 13.46
CA LEU A 59 -8.47 11.30 14.66
C LEU A 59 -9.19 12.52 15.26
N GLY A 60 -10.28 12.98 14.62
CA GLY A 60 -11.07 14.12 15.09
C GLY A 60 -10.50 15.49 14.77
N VAL A 61 -9.62 15.58 13.76
CA VAL A 61 -9.11 16.87 13.26
C VAL A 61 -10.27 17.68 12.69
N PRO A 62 -10.51 18.94 13.15
CA PRO A 62 -11.55 19.81 12.61
C PRO A 62 -11.35 20.08 11.10
N GLU A 63 -12.47 20.19 10.37
CA GLU A 63 -12.43 20.37 8.89
C GLU A 63 -11.64 21.62 8.47
N ASP A 64 -11.72 22.70 9.25
CA ASP A 64 -10.98 23.95 9.02
C ASP A 64 -9.48 23.86 9.37
N GLN A 65 -9.05 22.77 10.01
CA GLN A 65 -7.66 22.52 10.39
C GLN A 65 -6.99 21.41 9.56
N LEU A 66 -7.72 20.71 8.67
CA LEU A 66 -7.19 19.60 7.89
C LEU A 66 -5.94 19.99 7.08
N GLU A 67 -5.96 21.17 6.45
CA GLU A 67 -4.81 21.65 5.67
C GLU A 67 -3.59 21.89 6.56
N THR A 68 -3.77 22.59 7.67
CA THR A 68 -2.68 22.89 8.63
C THR A 68 -2.11 21.61 9.22
N PHE A 69 -2.98 20.69 9.65
CA PHE A 69 -2.57 19.40 10.20
C PHE A 69 -1.84 18.56 9.15
N GLY A 70 -2.38 18.47 7.94
CA GLY A 70 -1.79 17.70 6.85
C GLY A 70 -0.41 18.21 6.44
N ASN A 71 -0.22 19.52 6.34
CA ASN A 71 1.08 20.14 6.06
C ASN A 71 2.10 19.84 7.16
N ARG A 72 1.68 19.92 8.43
CA ARG A 72 2.56 19.61 9.56
C ARG A 72 2.91 18.13 9.62
N TRP A 73 1.95 17.26 9.37
CA TRP A 73 2.19 15.81 9.27
C TRP A 73 3.18 15.49 8.15
N LEU A 74 3.03 16.09 6.99
CA LEU A 74 3.97 15.90 5.87
C LEU A 74 5.39 16.37 6.24
N GLU A 75 5.56 17.48 6.96
CA GLU A 75 6.88 17.92 7.44
C GLU A 75 7.53 16.86 8.36
N HIS A 76 6.75 16.26 9.28
CA HIS A 76 7.25 15.17 10.12
C HIS A 76 7.59 13.92 9.30
N ILE A 77 6.74 13.54 8.34
CA ILE A 77 7.02 12.43 7.41
C ILE A 77 8.33 12.67 6.67
N MET A 78 8.51 13.81 6.03
CA MET A 78 9.73 14.13 5.27
C MET A 78 11.00 14.08 6.15
N ARG A 79 10.89 14.48 7.40
CA ARG A 79 12.01 14.40 8.36
C ARG A 79 12.37 12.96 8.73
N LEU A 80 11.39 12.05 8.76
CA LEU A 80 11.57 10.66 9.14
C LEU A 80 11.73 9.72 7.93
N ALA A 81 11.35 10.14 6.73
CA ALA A 81 11.34 9.34 5.50
C ALA A 81 12.72 8.77 5.11
N LYS A 82 13.82 9.38 5.59
CA LYS A 82 15.18 8.84 5.44
C LYS A 82 15.36 7.42 6.01
N HIS A 83 14.41 6.95 6.81
CA HIS A 83 14.34 5.59 7.37
C HIS A 83 13.47 4.65 6.55
N ALA A 84 12.88 5.12 5.43
CA ALA A 84 12.12 4.27 4.53
C ALA A 84 13.03 3.21 3.92
N THR A 85 12.57 1.96 3.93
CA THR A 85 13.23 0.82 3.28
C THR A 85 12.17 -0.05 2.64
N LEU A 86 12.54 -0.88 1.68
CA LEU A 86 11.68 -1.99 1.31
C LEU A 86 11.66 -3.03 2.44
N PHE A 87 10.55 -3.75 2.58
CA PHE A 87 10.57 -4.96 3.40
C PHE A 87 11.54 -5.99 2.82
N ASP A 88 12.19 -6.75 3.72
CA ASP A 88 13.14 -7.78 3.33
C ASP A 88 12.52 -8.78 2.34
N GLY A 89 13.17 -8.99 1.21
CA GLY A 89 12.72 -9.92 0.19
C GLY A 89 11.75 -9.34 -0.86
N ILE A 90 11.20 -8.15 -0.70
CA ILE A 90 10.28 -7.55 -1.69
C ILE A 90 10.96 -7.41 -3.05
N TYR A 91 12.07 -6.69 -3.12
CA TYR A 91 12.73 -6.42 -4.41
C TYR A 91 13.17 -7.70 -5.15
N PRO A 92 13.88 -8.65 -4.52
CA PRO A 92 14.21 -9.90 -5.20
C PRO A 92 12.99 -10.73 -5.61
N THR A 93 11.89 -10.69 -4.86
CA THR A 93 10.63 -11.36 -5.23
C THR A 93 10.01 -10.72 -6.46
N MET A 94 9.94 -9.39 -6.51
CA MET A 94 9.45 -8.64 -7.68
C MET A 94 10.31 -8.92 -8.91
N CYS A 95 11.65 -8.94 -8.78
CA CYS A 95 12.55 -9.27 -9.88
C CYS A 95 12.25 -10.68 -10.45
N ARG A 96 12.12 -11.68 -9.60
CA ARG A 96 11.80 -13.06 -10.03
C ARG A 96 10.44 -13.16 -10.72
N MET A 97 9.42 -12.44 -10.23
CA MET A 97 8.11 -12.37 -10.89
C MET A 97 8.21 -11.71 -12.27
N HIS A 98 8.94 -10.59 -12.36
CA HIS A 98 9.15 -9.87 -13.61
C HIS A 98 9.89 -10.75 -14.64
N GLU A 99 10.97 -11.42 -14.25
CA GLU A 99 11.73 -12.36 -15.08
C GLU A 99 10.87 -13.54 -15.57
N ALA A 100 9.93 -13.99 -14.73
CA ALA A 100 8.97 -15.03 -15.11
C ALA A 100 7.82 -14.52 -16.00
N GLY A 101 7.79 -13.21 -16.31
CA GLY A 101 6.80 -12.57 -17.18
C GLY A 101 5.47 -12.23 -16.48
N ILE A 102 5.43 -12.22 -15.14
CA ILE A 102 4.31 -11.66 -14.38
C ILE A 102 4.36 -10.14 -14.50
N GLN A 103 3.24 -9.52 -14.87
CA GLN A 103 3.13 -8.06 -14.85
C GLN A 103 3.05 -7.57 -13.40
N LEU A 104 3.81 -6.52 -13.10
CA LEU A 104 3.80 -5.91 -11.77
C LEU A 104 3.11 -4.56 -11.80
N GLY A 105 2.49 -4.19 -10.69
CA GLY A 105 1.88 -2.89 -10.49
C GLY A 105 1.89 -2.45 -9.04
N ILE A 106 1.59 -1.17 -8.84
CA ILE A 106 1.37 -0.56 -7.53
C ILE A 106 -0.05 0.01 -7.47
N ASN A 107 -0.71 -0.16 -6.33
CA ASN A 107 -1.97 0.51 -5.99
C ASN A 107 -1.86 1.11 -4.58
N THR A 108 -1.70 2.43 -4.49
CA THR A 108 -1.38 3.11 -3.23
C THR A 108 -2.40 4.19 -2.87
N SER A 109 -2.56 4.43 -1.57
CA SER A 109 -3.31 5.56 -1.02
C SER A 109 -2.55 6.89 -1.11
N ARG A 110 -1.29 6.88 -1.51
CA ARG A 110 -0.50 8.10 -1.77
C ARG A 110 -0.98 8.78 -3.05
N ARG A 111 -0.72 10.09 -3.12
CA ARG A 111 -0.88 10.89 -4.34
C ARG A 111 0.37 10.78 -5.22
N ASP A 112 0.22 11.15 -6.48
CA ASP A 112 1.31 11.07 -7.47
C ASP A 112 2.55 11.91 -7.08
N ASN A 113 2.32 13.09 -6.50
CA ASN A 113 3.40 13.95 -6.01
C ASN A 113 4.14 13.39 -4.78
N GLU A 114 3.53 12.47 -4.02
CA GLU A 114 4.13 11.84 -2.84
C GLU A 114 5.02 10.64 -3.19
N LEU A 115 4.94 10.14 -4.44
CA LEU A 115 5.78 9.05 -4.92
C LEU A 115 7.21 9.51 -5.26
N GLY A 116 7.37 10.74 -5.72
CA GLY A 116 8.66 11.29 -6.14
C GLY A 116 9.71 11.26 -5.03
N ASP A 117 9.29 11.39 -3.79
CA ASP A 117 10.19 11.41 -2.64
C ASP A 117 10.75 10.02 -2.28
N LEU A 118 10.03 8.93 -2.64
CA LEU A 118 10.50 7.56 -2.37
C LEU A 118 11.82 7.24 -3.09
N HIS A 119 12.02 7.73 -4.30
CA HIS A 119 13.26 7.53 -5.07
C HIS A 119 14.49 8.15 -4.39
N HIS A 120 14.32 9.09 -3.47
CA HIS A 120 15.42 9.70 -2.74
C HIS A 120 15.92 8.82 -1.59
N TYR A 121 15.07 7.92 -1.08
CA TYR A 121 15.35 7.14 0.12
C TYR A 121 15.51 5.65 -0.17
N ILE A 122 14.76 5.10 -1.12
CA ILE A 122 14.81 3.69 -1.52
C ILE A 122 15.72 3.56 -2.74
N ARG A 123 16.81 2.80 -2.60
CA ARG A 123 17.84 2.63 -3.65
C ARG A 123 17.43 1.65 -4.73
N GLU A 124 16.63 0.65 -4.36
CA GLU A 124 16.17 -0.38 -5.28
C GLU A 124 15.13 0.20 -6.25
N PRO A 125 15.32 0.04 -7.58
CA PRO A 125 14.42 0.61 -8.58
C PRO A 125 13.14 -0.24 -8.76
N PHE A 126 12.47 -0.59 -7.67
CA PHE A 126 11.33 -1.50 -7.69
C PHE A 126 10.12 -0.94 -8.45
N LEU A 127 9.94 0.37 -8.48
CA LEU A 127 8.86 1.02 -9.25
C LEU A 127 9.08 0.89 -10.77
N GLU A 128 10.34 0.77 -11.22
CA GLU A 128 10.67 0.57 -12.64
C GLU A 128 10.24 -0.81 -13.16
N LEU A 129 10.04 -1.78 -12.26
CA LEU A 129 9.50 -3.10 -12.60
C LEU A 129 7.98 -3.07 -12.84
N CYS A 130 7.30 -1.98 -12.44
CA CYS A 130 5.85 -1.89 -12.46
C CYS A 130 5.36 -1.29 -13.78
N SER A 131 4.46 -2.00 -14.47
CA SER A 131 3.85 -1.53 -15.73
C SER A 131 2.83 -0.41 -15.52
N VAL A 132 2.12 -0.44 -14.38
CA VAL A 132 1.11 0.55 -14.00
C VAL A 132 1.24 0.87 -12.51
N ILE A 133 1.24 2.14 -12.19
CA ILE A 133 1.19 2.66 -10.81
C ILE A 133 -0.10 3.45 -10.67
N VAL A 134 -0.96 3.04 -9.74
CA VAL A 134 -2.24 3.69 -9.45
C VAL A 134 -2.16 4.37 -8.10
N THR A 135 -2.20 5.69 -8.11
CA THR A 135 -2.26 6.56 -6.94
C THR A 135 -3.70 6.96 -6.64
N CYS A 136 -4.00 7.40 -5.44
CA CYS A 136 -5.38 7.70 -5.04
C CYS A 136 -6.03 8.85 -5.83
N ASP A 137 -5.25 9.73 -6.41
CA ASP A 137 -5.72 10.85 -7.24
C ASP A 137 -5.97 10.48 -8.72
N LYS A 138 -5.63 9.25 -9.14
CA LYS A 138 -5.95 8.74 -10.49
C LYS A 138 -7.37 8.19 -10.61
N VAL A 139 -8.09 8.06 -9.51
CA VAL A 139 -9.43 7.49 -9.47
C VAL A 139 -10.40 8.37 -8.68
N SER A 140 -11.68 8.24 -8.98
CA SER A 140 -12.71 9.02 -8.29
C SER A 140 -12.94 8.56 -6.85
N ASN A 141 -12.88 7.25 -6.63
CA ASN A 141 -13.07 6.63 -5.32
C ASN A 141 -11.84 5.76 -5.00
N PRO A 142 -10.97 6.22 -4.07
CA PRO A 142 -9.81 5.42 -3.64
C PRO A 142 -10.24 4.22 -2.79
N LYS A 143 -9.30 3.36 -2.43
CA LYS A 143 -9.51 2.23 -1.52
C LYS A 143 -10.36 2.65 -0.30
N PRO A 144 -11.38 1.92 0.12
CA PRO A 144 -11.71 0.52 -0.21
C PRO A 144 -12.57 0.34 -1.48
N ALA A 145 -12.88 1.40 -2.26
CA ALA A 145 -13.59 1.26 -3.53
C ALA A 145 -12.76 0.46 -4.55
N PRO A 146 -13.40 -0.20 -5.52
CA PRO A 146 -12.71 -1.05 -6.50
C PRO A 146 -12.00 -0.25 -7.60
N ASP A 147 -12.23 1.04 -7.69
CA ASP A 147 -11.88 1.89 -8.84
C ASP A 147 -10.40 1.75 -9.25
N SER A 148 -9.50 1.71 -8.27
CA SER A 148 -8.07 1.64 -8.53
C SER A 148 -7.64 0.29 -9.12
N MET A 149 -8.19 -0.81 -8.64
CA MET A 149 -7.92 -2.14 -9.20
C MET A 149 -8.58 -2.34 -10.56
N LEU A 150 -9.79 -1.80 -10.76
CA LEU A 150 -10.46 -1.82 -12.06
C LEU A 150 -9.70 -0.95 -13.07
N TYR A 151 -9.19 0.20 -12.66
CA TYR A 151 -8.31 1.03 -13.48
C TYR A 151 -7.04 0.27 -13.91
N TYR A 152 -6.39 -0.44 -12.98
CA TYR A 152 -5.24 -1.29 -13.30
C TYR A 152 -5.61 -2.35 -14.36
N CYS A 153 -6.75 -3.03 -14.18
CA CYS A 153 -7.24 -4.05 -15.11
C CYS A 153 -7.52 -3.45 -16.50
N GLU A 154 -8.11 -2.26 -16.57
CA GLU A 154 -8.36 -1.56 -17.83
C GLU A 154 -7.04 -1.22 -18.56
N GLN A 155 -6.05 -0.67 -17.84
CA GLN A 155 -4.77 -0.29 -18.43
C GLN A 155 -3.97 -1.49 -18.95
N THR A 156 -4.13 -2.66 -18.32
CA THR A 156 -3.39 -3.88 -18.68
C THR A 156 -4.16 -4.83 -19.60
N GLY A 157 -5.46 -4.61 -19.76
CA GLY A 157 -6.35 -5.53 -20.50
C GLY A 157 -6.60 -6.86 -19.81
N LEU A 158 -6.28 -6.97 -18.50
CA LEU A 158 -6.46 -8.19 -17.73
C LEU A 158 -7.84 -8.23 -17.05
N ALA A 159 -8.41 -9.43 -16.96
CA ALA A 159 -9.59 -9.62 -16.12
C ALA A 159 -9.19 -9.61 -14.62
N PRO A 160 -10.04 -9.08 -13.71
CA PRO A 160 -9.75 -9.05 -12.28
C PRO A 160 -9.31 -10.40 -11.69
N ALA A 161 -9.93 -11.51 -12.11
CA ALA A 161 -9.57 -12.87 -11.67
C ALA A 161 -8.15 -13.34 -12.09
N GLN A 162 -7.47 -12.59 -12.96
CA GLN A 162 -6.08 -12.84 -13.36
C GLN A 162 -5.07 -12.00 -12.57
N VAL A 163 -5.54 -11.15 -11.67
CA VAL A 163 -4.73 -10.22 -10.88
C VAL A 163 -4.76 -10.64 -9.41
N LEU A 164 -3.60 -10.77 -8.80
CA LEU A 164 -3.45 -10.92 -7.36
C LEU A 164 -3.10 -9.55 -6.76
N PHE A 165 -3.92 -9.04 -5.85
CA PHE A 165 -3.60 -7.84 -5.09
C PHE A 165 -2.96 -8.24 -3.76
N VAL A 166 -1.81 -7.64 -3.45
CA VAL A 166 -1.05 -7.85 -2.21
C VAL A 166 -1.11 -6.57 -1.41
N GLY A 167 -1.61 -6.64 -0.18
CA GLY A 167 -1.75 -5.48 0.71
C GLY A 167 -1.76 -5.92 2.17
N ASP A 168 -1.64 -4.97 3.11
CA ASP A 168 -1.55 -5.23 4.54
C ASP A 168 -2.78 -4.78 5.34
N SER A 169 -3.74 -4.10 4.68
CA SER A 169 -4.86 -3.44 5.35
C SER A 169 -6.24 -3.99 4.94
N GLU A 170 -7.24 -3.69 5.76
CA GLU A 170 -8.65 -3.96 5.45
C GLU A 170 -9.12 -3.19 4.20
N PHE A 171 -8.53 -2.02 3.94
CA PHE A 171 -8.84 -1.20 2.75
C PHE A 171 -8.40 -1.92 1.47
N ASP A 172 -7.27 -2.61 1.50
CA ASP A 172 -6.77 -3.41 0.38
C ASP A 172 -7.63 -4.64 0.15
N ALA A 173 -7.93 -5.38 1.23
CA ALA A 173 -8.79 -6.55 1.17
C ALA A 173 -10.17 -6.22 0.58
N SER A 174 -10.79 -5.14 1.06
CA SER A 174 -12.07 -4.68 0.56
C SER A 174 -12.01 -4.20 -0.89
N CYS A 175 -10.95 -3.48 -1.27
CA CYS A 175 -10.73 -3.05 -2.65
C CYS A 175 -10.59 -4.24 -3.59
N ALA A 176 -9.80 -5.26 -3.24
CA ALA A 176 -9.64 -6.48 -4.00
C ALA A 176 -10.99 -7.21 -4.17
N GLN A 177 -11.71 -7.42 -3.06
CA GLN A 177 -13.01 -8.09 -3.06
C GLN A 177 -14.01 -7.37 -3.95
N ASN A 178 -14.13 -6.04 -3.81
CA ASN A 178 -15.05 -5.21 -4.58
C ASN A 178 -14.71 -5.20 -6.08
N ALA A 179 -13.42 -5.31 -6.43
CA ALA A 179 -12.96 -5.40 -7.82
C ALA A 179 -13.06 -6.81 -8.42
N GLY A 180 -13.26 -7.85 -7.60
CA GLY A 180 -13.24 -9.25 -8.03
C GLY A 180 -11.84 -9.81 -8.26
N CYS A 181 -10.83 -9.22 -7.62
CA CYS A 181 -9.46 -9.75 -7.57
C CYS A 181 -9.28 -10.68 -6.37
N ASP A 182 -8.35 -11.64 -6.49
CA ASP A 182 -7.87 -12.35 -5.32
C ASP A 182 -6.95 -11.47 -4.48
N PHE A 183 -6.93 -11.71 -3.16
CA PHE A 183 -6.15 -10.93 -2.22
C PHE A 183 -5.17 -11.81 -1.44
N ALA A 184 -3.92 -11.33 -1.33
CA ALA A 184 -2.90 -11.88 -0.46
C ALA A 184 -2.56 -10.84 0.63
N LEU A 185 -2.78 -11.20 1.89
CA LEU A 185 -2.47 -10.33 3.02
C LEU A 185 -0.96 -10.37 3.30
N ALA A 186 -0.29 -9.25 3.16
CA ALA A 186 1.11 -9.05 3.51
C ALA A 186 1.27 -9.06 5.04
N THR A 187 1.36 -10.26 5.64
CA THR A 187 1.37 -10.38 7.11
C THR A 187 2.61 -9.77 7.75
N TRP A 188 3.68 -9.57 6.98
CA TRP A 188 4.93 -8.94 7.45
C TRP A 188 4.80 -7.45 7.79
N GLY A 189 3.79 -6.75 7.26
CA GLY A 189 3.52 -5.34 7.58
C GLY A 189 2.16 -5.10 8.21
N CYS A 190 1.30 -6.12 8.25
CA CYS A 190 -0.07 -6.01 8.76
C CYS A 190 -0.11 -5.97 10.30
N PHE A 191 -0.83 -4.99 10.86
CA PHE A 191 -1.03 -4.89 12.31
C PHE A 191 -2.09 -5.83 12.87
N PHE A 192 -3.06 -6.26 12.06
CA PHE A 192 -4.21 -7.06 12.50
C PHE A 192 -4.44 -8.29 11.61
N PRO A 193 -3.43 -9.20 11.43
CA PRO A 193 -3.49 -10.26 10.42
C PRO A 193 -4.62 -11.27 10.65
N ASP A 194 -5.05 -11.46 11.89
CA ASP A 194 -6.14 -12.39 12.22
C ASP A 194 -7.52 -11.82 11.90
N GLN A 195 -7.65 -10.50 11.82
CA GLN A 195 -8.92 -9.82 11.61
C GLN A 195 -9.24 -9.60 10.11
N ILE A 196 -8.23 -9.64 9.23
CA ILE A 196 -8.40 -9.33 7.81
C ILE A 196 -8.60 -10.63 7.01
N PRO A 197 -9.74 -10.79 6.31
CA PRO A 197 -9.97 -11.93 5.44
C PRO A 197 -9.09 -11.84 4.18
N ALA A 198 -8.48 -12.97 3.79
CA ALA A 198 -7.67 -13.07 2.59
C ALA A 198 -7.66 -14.50 2.06
N GLN A 199 -7.52 -14.67 0.73
CA GLN A 199 -7.33 -15.97 0.12
C GLN A 199 -5.96 -16.57 0.48
N TYR A 200 -4.95 -15.70 0.63
CA TYR A 200 -3.59 -16.08 0.99
C TYR A 200 -3.07 -15.19 2.12
N LYS A 201 -2.30 -15.78 3.03
CA LYS A 201 -1.65 -15.06 4.15
C LYS A 201 -0.16 -15.43 4.22
N PRO A 202 0.64 -15.06 3.18
CA PRO A 202 2.07 -15.32 3.19
C PRO A 202 2.75 -14.58 4.35
N GLN A 203 3.72 -15.26 4.99
CA GLN A 203 4.50 -14.71 6.10
C GLN A 203 5.70 -13.90 5.62
N THR A 204 6.14 -14.16 4.39
CA THR A 204 7.27 -13.50 3.74
C THR A 204 6.94 -13.17 2.29
N PRO A 205 7.55 -12.13 1.71
CA PRO A 205 7.38 -11.81 0.29
C PRO A 205 7.71 -12.98 -0.64
N GLN A 206 8.68 -13.83 -0.29
CA GLN A 206 9.12 -14.96 -1.11
C GLN A 206 8.01 -16.01 -1.30
N GLU A 207 7.13 -16.18 -0.33
CA GLU A 207 6.02 -17.14 -0.43
C GLU A 207 5.02 -16.75 -1.53
N LEU A 208 5.00 -15.48 -1.95
CA LEU A 208 4.20 -15.06 -3.10
C LEU A 208 4.60 -15.77 -4.39
N LEU A 209 5.87 -16.19 -4.54
CA LEU A 209 6.34 -16.91 -5.73
C LEU A 209 5.61 -18.23 -5.90
N GLU A 210 5.39 -18.98 -4.83
CA GLU A 210 4.64 -20.23 -4.86
C GLU A 210 3.17 -19.99 -5.22
N ILE A 211 2.57 -18.92 -4.66
CA ILE A 211 1.18 -18.54 -4.93
C ILE A 211 0.97 -18.25 -6.44
N VAL A 212 1.94 -17.61 -7.09
CA VAL A 212 1.86 -17.32 -8.52
C VAL A 212 2.45 -18.42 -9.40
N GLY A 213 2.90 -19.56 -8.81
CA GLY A 213 3.37 -20.76 -9.53
C GLY A 213 4.82 -20.67 -10.03
N ILE A 214 5.64 -19.83 -9.41
CA ILE A 214 7.09 -19.73 -9.66
C ILE A 214 7.83 -20.59 -8.63
N LYS A 215 8.71 -21.49 -9.13
CA LYS A 215 9.54 -22.39 -8.30
C LYS A 215 10.88 -21.77 -7.96
#